data_7dbc37ab2aa98209e62a5b65e43ea670
#
_entry.id   7dbc37ab2aa98209e62a5b65e43ea670
#
_cell.length_a   1.000
_cell.length_b   1.000
_cell.length_c   1.000
_cell.angle_alpha   90.00
_cell.angle_beta   90.00
_cell.angle_gamma   90.00
#
_symmetry.space_group_name_H-M   'P 1'
#
loop_
_entity.id
_entity.type
_entity.pdbx_description
1 polymer ?
#
loop_
_entity_poly.entity_id
_entity_poly.type
_entity_poly.pdbx_seq_one_letter_code
_entity_poly.pdbx_strand_id
1 'polypeptide(L)'
;MGRRSPDASAPAAPHRARARPPTARRPAKARDAAGCDRLEQIPNVGPAIAADLRRLGIAHPRDLAACDAFALYRQLGNATGKRQDPCVLDVFMAAVDFMRGAPARPWWAYTAERKRSHGPL
;
A
#
# COMPACT_ATOMS: atom_id res chain seq x y z
N MET A 1 21.87 38.71 12.12
CA MET A 1 21.72 38.02 12.06
C MET A 1 21.35 37.30 12.31
N GLY A 2 21.15 37.18 12.19
CA GLY A 2 20.65 36.21 12.45
C GLY A 2 20.13 35.58 12.35
N ARG A 3 20.00 35.63 12.26
CA ARG A 3 19.48 34.87 12.20
C ARG A 3 18.95 34.09 12.12
N ARG A 4 18.80 34.31 11.93
CA ARG A 4 18.25 33.48 11.87
C ARG A 4 17.88 32.77 11.82
N SER A 5 17.80 32.96 11.64
CA SER A 5 17.36 32.15 11.60
C SER A 5 17.02 31.50 11.61
N PRO A 6 17.00 31.78 11.60
CA PRO A 6 16.56 30.97 11.59
C PRO A 6 16.23 30.35 11.58
N ASP A 7 16.12 30.38 11.47
CA ASP A 7 15.74 29.53 11.49
C ASP A 7 15.29 28.90 11.46
N ALA A 8 15.51 29.61 11.32
CA ALA A 8 15.04 28.94 11.38
C ALA A 8 14.61 28.41 11.30
N SER A 9 14.72 28.76 11.17
CA SER A 9 14.26 28.03 11.15
C SER A 9 13.77 27.35 11.17
N ALA A 10 13.72 27.74 11.07
CA ALA A 10 13.17 26.95 11.17
C ALA A 10 12.75 26.29 11.25
N PRO A 11 12.64 26.44 11.28
CA PRO A 11 12.14 25.57 11.36
C PRO A 11 11.70 24.98 11.53
N ALA A 12 11.59 25.13 11.39
CA ALA A 12 11.09 24.26 11.57
C ALA A 12 10.58 23.70 11.83
N ALA A 13 10.52 23.99 11.77
CA ALA A 13 9.97 23.21 12.01
C ALA A 13 9.58 22.58 12.36
N PRO A 14 9.44 22.70 12.49
CA PRO A 14 8.98 21.84 12.76
C PRO A 14 8.70 21.26 13.06
N HIS A 15 8.43 21.11 13.07
CA HIS A 15 8.08 20.31 13.37
C HIS A 15 7.54 19.87 13.67
N ARG A 16 7.36 20.27 13.93
CA ARG A 16 6.87 19.77 14.13
C ARG A 16 6.44 19.24 14.45
N ALA A 17 6.32 19.16 14.56
CA ALA A 17 5.99 18.47 14.82
C ALA A 17 5.63 18.08 15.03
N ARG A 18 5.53 18.13 15.13
CA ARG A 18 4.91 17.54 15.43
C ARG A 18 4.37 16.62 15.96
N ALA A 19 4.12 16.65 16.68
CA ALA A 19 3.60 15.46 17.22
C ALA A 19 2.19 15.28 16.94
N ARG A 20 1.87 15.08 15.83
CA ARG A 20 0.56 14.72 15.46
C ARG A 20 0.32 13.28 15.72
N PRO A 21 -0.93 12.82 15.89
CA PRO A 21 -1.22 11.41 15.98
C PRO A 21 -0.66 10.67 14.78
N PRO A 22 -0.09 9.48 14.99
CA PRO A 22 0.45 8.71 13.86
C PRO A 22 -0.55 8.46 12.76
N THR A 23 -1.82 8.26 13.08
CA THR A 23 -2.84 8.05 12.09
C THR A 23 -3.04 9.24 11.18
N ALA A 24 -2.75 10.43 11.68
CA ALA A 24 -2.86 11.63 10.86
C ALA A 24 -1.83 11.67 9.75
N ARG A 25 -0.84 10.79 9.82
CA ARG A 25 0.22 10.73 8.83
C ARG A 25 -0.09 9.82 7.68
N ARG A 26 -1.11 8.98 7.80
CA ARG A 26 -1.47 8.12 6.70
C ARG A 26 -2.04 8.95 5.59
N PRO A 27 -1.59 8.76 4.36
CA PRO A 27 -2.21 9.41 3.22
C PRO A 27 -3.67 9.00 3.13
N ALA A 28 -4.52 9.90 2.71
CA ALA A 28 -5.89 9.56 2.38
C ALA A 28 -5.89 8.57 1.23
N LYS A 29 -6.90 7.69 1.19
CA LYS A 29 -7.01 6.73 0.08
C LYS A 29 -7.30 7.48 -1.21
N ALA A 30 -6.69 7.02 -2.30
CA ALA A 30 -6.91 7.58 -3.61
C ALA A 30 -8.30 7.19 -4.12
N ARG A 31 -8.89 8.05 -4.92
CA ARG A 31 -10.19 7.79 -5.52
C ARG A 31 -10.06 6.82 -6.69
N ASP A 32 -8.95 6.91 -7.41
CA ASP A 32 -8.71 6.11 -8.60
C ASP A 32 -7.21 5.92 -8.78
N ALA A 33 -6.86 5.11 -9.77
CA ALA A 33 -5.47 4.79 -10.05
C ALA A 33 -4.66 6.03 -10.43
N ALA A 34 -5.27 6.96 -11.16
CA ALA A 34 -4.56 8.14 -11.62
C ALA A 34 -4.13 9.04 -10.47
N GLY A 35 -4.89 9.07 -9.40
CA GLY A 35 -4.55 9.88 -8.22
C GLY A 35 -3.72 9.16 -7.19
N CYS A 36 -3.23 7.97 -7.49
CA CYS A 36 -2.53 7.14 -6.53
C CYS A 36 -1.03 7.21 -6.75
N ASP A 37 -0.33 7.92 -5.87
CA ASP A 37 1.11 8.12 -5.98
C ASP A 37 1.92 7.31 -4.98
N ARG A 38 1.28 6.81 -3.94
CA ARG A 38 1.93 6.07 -2.87
C ARG A 38 1.16 4.80 -2.59
N LEU A 39 1.89 3.73 -2.23
CA LEU A 39 1.28 2.44 -1.96
C LEU A 39 0.20 2.51 -0.88
N GLU A 40 0.45 3.32 0.15
CA GLU A 40 -0.51 3.47 1.24
C GLU A 40 -1.81 4.18 0.84
N GLN A 41 -1.86 4.78 -0.34
CA GLN A 41 -3.08 5.40 -0.85
C GLN A 41 -4.00 4.40 -1.54
N ILE A 42 -3.49 3.22 -1.86
CA ILE A 42 -4.32 2.18 -2.47
C ILE A 42 -5.33 1.69 -1.44
N PRO A 43 -6.62 1.62 -1.79
CA PRO A 43 -7.61 1.07 -0.87
C PRO A 43 -7.19 -0.31 -0.38
N ASN A 44 -7.42 -0.58 0.90
CA ASN A 44 -7.07 -1.82 1.60
C ASN A 44 -5.58 -1.99 1.91
N VAL A 45 -4.71 -1.14 1.39
CA VAL A 45 -3.26 -1.26 1.61
C VAL A 45 -2.87 -0.36 2.78
N GLY A 46 -2.53 -0.98 3.89
CA GLY A 46 -1.99 -0.28 5.05
C GLY A 46 -0.46 -0.31 5.04
N PRO A 47 0.17 0.20 6.11
CA PRO A 47 1.64 0.26 6.16
C PRO A 47 2.32 -1.10 6.03
N ALA A 48 1.74 -2.15 6.62
CA ALA A 48 2.35 -3.48 6.58
C ALA A 48 2.33 -4.05 5.17
N ILE A 49 1.19 -3.95 4.48
CA ILE A 49 1.09 -4.45 3.11
C ILE A 49 1.95 -3.59 2.17
N ALA A 50 2.00 -2.29 2.39
CA ALA A 50 2.87 -1.42 1.58
C ALA A 50 4.33 -1.83 1.74
N ALA A 51 4.75 -2.14 2.96
CA ALA A 51 6.12 -2.61 3.20
C ALA A 51 6.37 -3.95 2.48
N ASP A 52 5.40 -4.84 2.51
CA ASP A 52 5.52 -6.12 1.80
C ASP A 52 5.67 -5.91 0.29
N LEU A 53 4.88 -5.01 -0.28
CA LEU A 53 4.98 -4.71 -1.71
C LEU A 53 6.35 -4.13 -2.06
N ARG A 54 6.87 -3.24 -1.22
CA ARG A 54 8.21 -2.69 -1.43
C ARG A 54 9.28 -3.77 -1.34
N ARG A 55 9.11 -4.73 -0.44
CA ARG A 55 10.01 -5.87 -0.34
C ARG A 55 10.04 -6.67 -1.64
N LEU A 56 8.92 -6.72 -2.35
CA LEU A 56 8.82 -7.41 -3.63
C LEU A 56 9.27 -6.55 -4.82
N GLY A 57 9.78 -5.35 -4.57
CA GLY A 57 10.28 -4.47 -5.62
C GLY A 57 9.24 -3.53 -6.20
N ILE A 58 8.06 -3.47 -5.61
CA ILE A 58 7.01 -2.56 -6.07
C ILE A 58 7.23 -1.22 -5.38
N ALA A 59 7.74 -0.24 -6.13
CA ALA A 59 8.03 1.08 -5.56
C ALA A 59 6.90 2.07 -5.79
N HIS A 60 6.19 1.94 -6.89
CA HIS A 60 5.10 2.86 -7.23
C HIS A 60 3.81 2.09 -7.48
N PRO A 61 2.67 2.64 -7.07
CA PRO A 61 1.38 1.93 -7.27
C PRO A 61 1.13 1.50 -8.70
N ARG A 62 1.50 2.31 -9.68
CA ARG A 62 1.27 1.97 -11.09
C ARG A 62 1.95 0.66 -11.50
N ASP A 63 2.99 0.25 -10.80
CA ASP A 63 3.69 -1.00 -11.12
C ASP A 63 2.78 -2.21 -10.92
N LEU A 64 1.78 -2.09 -10.05
CA LEU A 64 0.84 -3.17 -9.80
C LEU A 64 -0.04 -3.50 -10.99
N ALA A 65 -0.29 -2.54 -11.86
CA ALA A 65 -1.16 -2.78 -13.02
C ALA A 65 -0.63 -3.87 -13.94
N ALA A 66 0.69 -4.09 -13.94
CA ALA A 66 1.33 -5.11 -14.75
C ALA A 66 1.58 -6.42 -13.99
N CYS A 67 1.17 -6.49 -12.73
CA CYS A 67 1.47 -7.64 -11.88
C CYS A 67 0.31 -8.63 -11.82
N ASP A 68 0.63 -9.86 -11.50
CA ASP A 68 -0.35 -10.88 -11.16
C ASP A 68 -0.39 -11.02 -9.64
N ALA A 69 -1.57 -10.87 -9.05
CA ALA A 69 -1.73 -10.87 -7.60
C ALA A 69 -1.26 -12.19 -6.97
N PHE A 70 -1.56 -13.32 -7.60
CA PHE A 70 -1.16 -14.61 -7.07
C PHE A 70 0.35 -14.78 -7.09
N ALA A 71 1.00 -14.30 -8.17
CA ALA A 71 2.46 -14.35 -8.25
C ALA A 71 3.09 -13.51 -7.14
N LEU A 72 2.55 -12.32 -6.86
CA LEU A 72 3.02 -11.50 -5.75
C LEU A 72 2.85 -12.20 -4.41
N TYR A 73 1.72 -12.86 -4.22
CA TYR A 73 1.44 -13.60 -3.00
C TYR A 73 2.48 -14.70 -2.79
N ARG A 74 2.78 -15.46 -3.85
CA ARG A 74 3.78 -16.53 -3.78
C ARG A 74 5.18 -15.98 -3.53
N GLN A 75 5.52 -14.88 -4.20
CA GLN A 75 6.82 -14.25 -4.00
C GLN A 75 7.00 -13.77 -2.58
N LEU A 76 5.93 -13.25 -1.96
CA LEU A 76 6.02 -12.82 -0.58
C LEU A 76 6.26 -14.00 0.35
N GLY A 77 5.57 -15.10 0.13
CA GLY A 77 5.82 -16.32 0.91
C GLY A 77 7.25 -16.78 0.80
N ASN A 78 7.79 -16.78 -0.42
CA ASN A 78 9.18 -17.17 -0.66
C ASN A 78 10.16 -16.20 0.00
N ALA A 79 9.90 -14.90 -0.12
CA ALA A 79 10.80 -13.88 0.42
C ALA A 79 10.85 -13.89 1.94
N THR A 80 9.75 -14.23 2.58
CA THR A 80 9.67 -14.25 4.05
C THR A 80 9.92 -15.63 4.64
N GLY A 81 9.89 -16.65 3.82
CA GLY A 81 10.02 -18.04 4.29
C GLY A 81 8.79 -18.50 5.07
N LYS A 82 7.67 -17.80 4.95
CA LYS A 82 6.46 -18.11 5.70
C LYS A 82 5.27 -18.15 4.76
N ARG A 83 4.34 -19.06 5.08
CA ARG A 83 3.06 -19.05 4.42
C ARG A 83 2.29 -17.80 4.85
N GLN A 84 1.78 -17.06 3.90
CA GLN A 84 1.02 -15.85 4.18
C GLN A 84 -0.45 -16.19 4.37
N ASP A 85 -1.14 -15.35 5.15
CA ASP A 85 -2.58 -15.49 5.32
C ASP A 85 -3.27 -15.31 3.96
N PRO A 86 -4.25 -16.15 3.61
CA PRO A 86 -4.93 -16.00 2.32
C PRO A 86 -5.58 -14.64 2.10
N CYS A 87 -5.95 -13.91 3.16
CA CYS A 87 -6.51 -12.57 2.98
C CYS A 87 -5.50 -11.60 2.38
N VAL A 88 -4.21 -11.87 2.49
CA VAL A 88 -3.17 -11.06 1.83
C VAL A 88 -3.34 -11.14 0.32
N LEU A 89 -3.67 -12.33 -0.20
CA LEU A 89 -3.97 -12.47 -1.63
C LEU A 89 -5.19 -11.66 -2.02
N ASP A 90 -6.24 -11.67 -1.20
CA ASP A 90 -7.43 -10.87 -1.47
C ASP A 90 -7.07 -9.38 -1.55
N VAL A 91 -6.21 -8.89 -0.66
CA VAL A 91 -5.75 -7.51 -0.68
C VAL A 91 -4.94 -7.23 -1.97
N PHE A 92 -4.08 -8.16 -2.35
CA PHE A 92 -3.30 -7.99 -3.59
C PHE A 92 -4.20 -7.97 -4.82
N MET A 93 -5.22 -8.82 -4.86
CA MET A 93 -6.19 -8.82 -5.96
C MET A 93 -6.91 -7.48 -6.04
N ALA A 94 -7.35 -6.96 -4.90
CA ALA A 94 -8.03 -5.67 -4.87
C ALA A 94 -7.10 -4.54 -5.32
N ALA A 95 -5.84 -4.57 -4.90
CA ALA A 95 -4.87 -3.54 -5.24
C ALA A 95 -4.54 -3.55 -6.73
N VAL A 96 -4.31 -4.72 -7.29
CA VAL A 96 -4.01 -4.84 -8.73
C VAL A 96 -5.20 -4.36 -9.57
N ASP A 97 -6.41 -4.80 -9.23
CA ASP A 97 -7.60 -4.36 -9.95
C ASP A 97 -7.79 -2.85 -9.88
N PHE A 98 -7.61 -2.28 -8.68
CA PHE A 98 -7.74 -0.85 -8.51
C PHE A 98 -6.75 -0.10 -9.41
N MET A 99 -5.52 -0.55 -9.46
CA MET A 99 -4.51 0.12 -10.28
C MET A 99 -4.73 -0.12 -11.77
N ARG A 100 -5.58 -1.10 -12.13
CA ARG A 100 -6.00 -1.30 -13.52
C ARG A 100 -7.26 -0.51 -13.87
N GLY A 101 -7.76 0.29 -12.94
CA GLY A 101 -8.89 1.17 -13.17
C GLY A 101 -10.21 0.72 -12.59
N ALA A 102 -10.23 -0.39 -11.84
CA ALA A 102 -11.46 -0.84 -11.19
C ALA A 102 -11.82 0.08 -10.02
N PRO A 103 -13.12 0.16 -9.68
CA PRO A 103 -13.52 0.93 -8.51
C PRO A 103 -12.94 0.34 -7.23
N ALA A 104 -12.77 1.19 -6.22
CA ALA A 104 -12.35 0.73 -4.91
C ALA A 104 -13.39 -0.22 -4.32
N ARG A 105 -12.93 -1.36 -3.82
CA ARG A 105 -13.78 -2.36 -3.19
C ARG A 105 -13.04 -2.93 -1.99
N PRO A 106 -13.75 -3.35 -0.93
CA PRO A 106 -13.08 -3.96 0.22
C PRO A 106 -12.47 -5.31 -0.19
N TRP A 107 -11.37 -5.68 0.47
CA TRP A 107 -10.65 -6.89 0.11
C TRP A 107 -11.52 -8.15 0.22
N TRP A 108 -12.46 -8.17 1.16
CA TRP A 108 -13.32 -9.36 1.32
C TRP A 108 -14.28 -9.55 0.15
N ALA A 109 -14.46 -8.54 -0.68
CA ALA A 109 -15.23 -8.72 -1.91
C ALA A 109 -14.54 -9.65 -2.90
N TYR A 110 -13.24 -9.90 -2.71
CA TYR A 110 -12.45 -10.78 -3.58
C TYR A 110 -12.31 -12.20 -3.03
N THR A 111 -12.78 -12.45 -1.82
CA THR A 111 -12.58 -13.76 -1.18
C THR A 111 -13.19 -14.90 -1.99
N ALA A 112 -14.42 -14.72 -2.49
CA ALA A 112 -15.07 -15.75 -3.27
C ALA A 112 -14.33 -16.03 -4.57
N GLU A 113 -13.89 -14.99 -5.25
CA GLU A 113 -13.14 -15.15 -6.49
C GLU A 113 -11.80 -15.85 -6.22
N ARG A 114 -11.12 -15.46 -5.16
CA ARG A 114 -9.86 -16.09 -4.79
C ARG A 114 -10.04 -17.59 -4.56
N LYS A 115 -11.10 -17.97 -3.85
CA LYS A 115 -11.37 -19.37 -3.60
C LYS A 115 -11.68 -20.14 -4.87
N ARG A 116 -12.38 -19.52 -5.82
CA ARG A 116 -12.69 -20.16 -7.09
C ARG A 116 -11.44 -20.32 -7.96
N SER A 117 -10.61 -19.29 -7.98
CA SER A 117 -9.47 -19.23 -8.90
C SER A 117 -8.24 -19.98 -8.39
N HIS A 118 -8.04 -19.99 -7.09
CA HIS A 118 -6.81 -20.51 -6.51
C HIS A 118 -7.04 -21.62 -5.50
N GLY A 119 -8.29 -21.89 -5.15
CA GLY A 119 -8.62 -22.97 -4.23
C GLY A 119 -8.08 -22.71 -2.82
N PRO A 120 -7.97 -23.78 -2.03
CA PRO A 120 -7.37 -23.64 -0.70
C PRO A 120 -5.89 -23.32 -0.83
N LEU A 121 -5.41 -22.47 0.06
CA LEU A 121 -4.01 -22.04 0.06
C LEU A 121 -3.24 -22.59 1.25
#